data_96c0fd8eff07686040669f32565a39aa
#
_entry.id   96c0fd8eff07686040669f32565a39aa
#
_cell.length_a   1.000
_cell.length_b   1.000
_cell.length_c   1.000
_cell.angle_alpha   90.00
_cell.angle_beta   90.00
_cell.angle_gamma   90.00
#
_symmetry.space_group_name_H-M   'P 1'
#
loop_
_entity.id
_entity.type
_entity.pdbx_description
1 polymer ?
#
loop_
_entity_poly.entity_id
_entity_poly.type
_entity_poly.pdbx_seq_one_letter_code
_entity_poly.pdbx_strand_id
1 'polypeptide(L)'
;MSLPEIHLIGGTRPEAVKLAPVALAMRAAGLVAPVLVASGQHPAMVTQALAAFDLTPDVTLRVERGTGSQAELLTELIRQLDLLWAERAPAAVIV
;
A
#
# COMPACT_ATOMS: atom_id res chain seq x y z
N MET A 1 -11.98 -20.68 1.14
CA MET A 1 -10.55 -20.53 1.46
C MET A 1 -10.04 -19.21 0.90
N SER A 2 -9.37 -18.40 1.72
CA SER A 2 -8.88 -17.11 1.25
C SER A 2 -7.56 -17.28 0.50
N LEU A 3 -7.35 -16.44 -0.52
CA LEU A 3 -6.09 -16.38 -1.23
C LEU A 3 -5.03 -15.73 -0.33
N PRO A 4 -3.75 -16.12 -0.45
CA PRO A 4 -2.68 -15.43 0.24
C PRO A 4 -2.60 -13.97 -0.23
N GLU A 5 -2.40 -13.06 0.70
CA GLU A 5 -2.32 -11.63 0.41
C GLU A 5 -0.91 -11.21 0.03
N ILE A 6 -0.82 -10.40 -1.00
CA ILE A 6 0.41 -9.70 -1.37
C ILE A 6 0.17 -8.22 -1.14
N HIS A 7 0.91 -7.63 -0.22
CA HIS A 7 0.77 -6.22 0.08
C HIS A 7 1.68 -5.39 -0.82
N LEU A 8 1.06 -4.48 -1.58
CA LEU A 8 1.75 -3.58 -2.50
C LEU A 8 1.73 -2.20 -1.87
N ILE A 9 2.89 -1.73 -1.43
CA ILE A 9 2.99 -0.49 -0.64
C ILE A 9 3.57 0.62 -1.50
N GLY A 10 2.84 1.73 -1.59
CA GLY A 10 3.29 2.92 -2.30
C GLY A 10 2.81 4.19 -1.63
N GLY A 11 3.62 5.23 -1.69
CA GLY A 11 3.29 6.51 -1.06
C GLY A 11 3.37 7.70 -1.99
N THR A 12 3.81 7.50 -3.24
CA THR A 12 3.94 8.54 -4.23
C THR A 12 3.24 8.14 -5.52
N ARG A 13 3.02 9.11 -6.41
CA ARG A 13 2.37 8.88 -7.70
C ARG A 13 3.15 7.89 -8.59
N PRO A 14 4.47 8.03 -8.77
CA PRO A 14 5.22 7.06 -9.59
C PRO A 14 5.13 5.64 -9.06
N GLU A 15 5.14 5.45 -7.75
CA GLU A 15 4.99 4.14 -7.13
C GLU A 15 3.61 3.55 -7.43
N ALA A 16 2.55 4.35 -7.27
CA ALA A 16 1.18 3.91 -7.55
C ALA A 16 1.00 3.49 -9.00
N VAL A 17 1.56 4.26 -9.94
CA VAL A 17 1.50 3.96 -11.38
C VAL A 17 2.22 2.64 -11.70
N LYS A 18 3.29 2.32 -11.00
CA LYS A 18 4.03 1.06 -11.19
C LYS A 18 3.30 -0.12 -10.55
N LEU A 19 2.67 0.09 -9.39
CA LEU A 19 2.00 -0.99 -8.65
C LEU A 19 0.64 -1.35 -9.24
N ALA A 20 -0.07 -0.41 -9.84
CA ALA A 20 -1.41 -0.65 -10.37
C ALA A 20 -1.48 -1.78 -11.39
N PRO A 21 -0.62 -1.84 -12.43
CA PRO A 21 -0.63 -2.97 -13.37
C PRO A 21 -0.32 -4.31 -12.70
N VAL A 22 0.54 -4.31 -11.69
CA VAL A 22 0.89 -5.51 -10.93
C VAL A 22 -0.35 -6.02 -10.18
N ALA A 23 -1.09 -5.13 -9.52
CA ALA A 23 -2.31 -5.49 -8.82
C ALA A 23 -3.37 -6.06 -9.78
N LEU A 24 -3.53 -5.44 -10.96
CA LEU A 24 -4.47 -5.91 -11.97
C LEU A 24 -4.09 -7.29 -12.50
N ALA A 25 -2.80 -7.52 -12.74
CA ALA A 25 -2.31 -8.82 -13.20
C ALA A 25 -2.53 -9.91 -12.14
N MET A 26 -2.31 -9.59 -10.88
CA MET A 26 -2.55 -10.52 -9.76
C MET A 26 -4.02 -10.89 -9.66
N ARG A 27 -4.92 -9.91 -9.78
CA ARG A 27 -6.37 -10.17 -9.76
C ARG A 27 -6.80 -11.04 -10.92
N ALA A 28 -6.27 -10.77 -12.11
CA ALA A 28 -6.59 -11.56 -13.30
C ALA A 28 -6.11 -13.00 -13.18
N ALA A 29 -4.95 -13.23 -12.58
CA ALA A 29 -4.39 -14.57 -12.37
C ALA A 29 -5.18 -15.38 -11.33
N GLY A 30 -5.75 -14.73 -10.32
CA GLY A 30 -6.60 -15.37 -9.31
C GLY A 30 -5.85 -16.29 -8.35
N LEU A 31 -4.52 -16.18 -8.23
CA LEU A 31 -3.70 -17.01 -7.37
C LEU A 31 -3.38 -16.37 -6.02
N VAL A 32 -3.39 -15.04 -5.98
CA VAL A 32 -3.12 -14.24 -4.78
C VAL A 32 -4.10 -13.08 -4.72
N ALA A 33 -4.26 -12.50 -3.55
CA ALA A 33 -5.07 -11.31 -3.35
C ALA A 33 -4.17 -10.08 -3.21
N PRO A 34 -4.13 -9.17 -4.21
CA PRO A 34 -3.35 -7.94 -4.05
C PRO A 34 -4.04 -7.01 -3.07
N VAL A 35 -3.28 -6.43 -2.16
CA VAL A 35 -3.74 -5.45 -1.19
C VAL A 35 -2.92 -4.18 -1.40
N LEU A 36 -3.56 -3.13 -1.90
CA LEU A 36 -2.91 -1.86 -2.15
C LEU A 36 -2.87 -1.04 -0.87
N VAL A 37 -1.67 -0.80 -0.37
CA VAL A 37 -1.44 -0.06 0.87
C VAL A 37 -0.83 1.30 0.52
N ALA A 38 -1.59 2.37 0.78
CA ALA A 38 -1.07 3.73 0.65
C ALA A 38 -0.33 4.09 1.94
N SER A 39 0.92 4.51 1.81
CA SER A 39 1.78 4.76 2.98
C SER A 39 1.37 5.98 3.80
N GLY A 40 0.46 6.81 3.30
CA GLY A 40 0.02 8.02 3.99
C GLY A 40 0.91 9.23 3.74
N GLN A 41 1.96 9.10 2.94
CA GLN A 41 2.87 10.19 2.61
C GLN A 41 2.20 11.24 1.73
N HIS A 42 1.52 10.81 0.65
CA HIS A 42 0.77 11.67 -0.26
C HIS A 42 -0.53 10.97 -0.66
N PRO A 43 -1.50 10.84 0.27
CA PRO A 43 -2.67 9.98 0.05
C PRO A 43 -3.55 10.42 -1.13
N ALA A 44 -3.75 11.71 -1.33
CA ALA A 44 -4.57 12.21 -2.42
C ALA A 44 -3.96 11.91 -3.79
N MET A 45 -2.63 12.04 -3.92
CA MET A 45 -1.91 11.76 -5.16
C MET A 45 -1.95 10.29 -5.50
N VAL A 46 -1.80 9.43 -4.51
CA VAL A 46 -1.88 7.97 -4.68
C VAL A 46 -3.29 7.57 -5.11
N THR A 47 -4.32 8.10 -4.45
CA THR A 47 -5.70 7.81 -4.77
C THR A 47 -6.03 8.22 -6.21
N GLN A 48 -5.59 9.39 -6.65
CA GLN A 48 -5.81 9.87 -8.01
C GLN A 48 -5.09 8.99 -9.04
N ALA A 49 -3.85 8.60 -8.75
CA ALA A 49 -3.07 7.75 -9.65
C ALA A 49 -3.71 6.37 -9.82
N LEU A 50 -4.18 5.78 -8.72
CA LEU A 50 -4.86 4.47 -8.77
C LEU A 50 -6.22 4.56 -9.47
N ALA A 51 -6.93 5.65 -9.34
CA ALA A 51 -8.23 5.84 -9.98
C ALA A 51 -8.15 5.76 -11.51
N ALA A 52 -7.02 6.15 -12.10
CA ALA A 52 -6.79 6.03 -13.53
C ALA A 52 -6.81 4.56 -14.02
N PHE A 53 -6.63 3.61 -13.10
CA PHE A 53 -6.68 2.17 -13.37
C PHE A 53 -7.95 1.52 -12.78
N ASP A 54 -8.93 2.31 -12.40
CA ASP A 54 -10.14 1.86 -11.69
C ASP A 54 -9.81 1.14 -10.37
N LEU A 55 -8.76 1.56 -9.69
CA LEU A 55 -8.32 1.01 -8.41
C LEU A 55 -8.46 2.03 -7.31
N THR A 56 -8.65 1.53 -6.09
CA THR A 56 -8.64 2.33 -4.87
C THR A 56 -7.68 1.68 -3.87
N PRO A 57 -7.09 2.45 -2.95
CA PRO A 57 -6.31 1.85 -1.87
C PRO A 57 -7.19 0.96 -1.00
N ASP A 58 -6.70 -0.23 -0.68
CA ASP A 58 -7.38 -1.12 0.27
C ASP A 58 -7.13 -0.67 1.70
N VAL A 59 -5.94 -0.13 1.95
CA VAL A 59 -5.53 0.39 3.25
C VAL A 59 -4.80 1.71 3.04
N THR A 60 -5.13 2.71 3.84
CA THR A 60 -4.37 3.96 3.89
C THR A 60 -3.82 4.13 5.29
N LEU A 61 -2.50 4.13 5.42
CA LEU A 61 -1.85 4.32 6.70
C LEU A 61 -1.93 5.79 7.10
N ARG A 62 -2.03 6.04 8.39
CA ARG A 62 -2.01 7.40 8.94
C ARG A 62 -0.65 7.69 9.50
N VAL A 63 0.14 8.43 8.74
CA VAL A 63 1.48 8.84 9.16
C VAL A 63 1.43 10.27 9.67
N GLU A 64 1.58 10.44 10.97
CA GLU A 64 1.63 11.74 11.60
C GLU A 64 3.09 12.11 11.88
N ARG A 65 3.49 13.29 11.40
CA ARG A 65 4.85 13.78 11.53
C ARG A 65 4.84 15.12 12.27
N GLY A 66 5.29 15.10 13.53
CA GLY A 66 5.35 16.32 14.33
C GLY A 66 6.44 17.28 13.85
N THR A 67 7.61 16.75 13.44
CA THR A 67 8.74 17.54 12.98
C THR A 67 8.90 17.56 11.47
N GLY A 68 8.29 16.61 10.77
CA GLY A 68 8.44 16.44 9.34
C GLY A 68 9.75 15.77 8.93
N SER A 69 10.53 15.22 9.87
CA SER A 69 11.79 14.57 9.55
C SER A 69 11.59 13.23 8.85
N GLN A 70 12.60 12.80 8.07
CA GLN A 70 12.57 11.49 7.42
C GLN A 70 12.62 10.35 8.43
N ALA A 71 13.36 10.52 9.52
CA ALA A 71 13.42 9.53 10.58
C ALA A 71 12.06 9.31 11.24
N GLU A 72 11.31 10.39 11.45
CA GLU A 72 9.97 10.32 12.00
C GLU A 72 9.01 9.61 11.05
N LEU A 73 9.07 9.93 9.76
CA LEU A 73 8.26 9.26 8.73
C LEU A 73 8.54 7.75 8.73
N LEU A 74 9.80 7.37 8.73
CA LEU A 74 10.20 5.96 8.70
C LEU A 74 9.73 5.24 9.95
N THR A 75 9.87 5.85 11.12
CA THR A 75 9.41 5.28 12.39
C THR A 75 7.91 5.06 12.38
N GLU A 76 7.13 6.04 11.93
CA GLU A 76 5.67 5.93 11.88
C GLU A 76 5.22 4.88 10.85
N LEU A 77 5.90 4.78 9.71
CA LEU A 77 5.59 3.74 8.74
C LEU A 77 5.81 2.35 9.32
N ILE A 78 6.94 2.13 9.98
CA ILE A 78 7.26 0.84 10.59
C ILE A 78 6.20 0.49 11.64
N ARG A 79 5.83 1.44 12.48
CA ARG A 79 4.81 1.23 13.52
C ARG A 79 3.45 0.89 12.91
N GLN A 80 3.02 1.64 11.89
CA GLN A 80 1.74 1.42 11.23
C GLN A 80 1.70 0.07 10.50
N LEU A 81 2.79 -0.31 9.85
CA LEU A 81 2.89 -1.59 9.17
C LEU A 81 2.87 -2.75 10.17
N ASP A 82 3.53 -2.61 11.31
CA ASP A 82 3.51 -3.63 12.35
C ASP A 82 2.09 -3.89 12.84
N LEU A 83 1.32 -2.84 13.07
CA LEU A 83 -0.09 -2.95 13.46
C LEU A 83 -0.94 -3.61 12.37
N LEU A 84 -0.74 -3.21 11.11
CA LEU A 84 -1.49 -3.77 9.99
C LEU A 84 -1.22 -5.27 9.85
N TRP A 85 0.05 -5.66 9.89
CA TRP A 85 0.44 -7.06 9.67
C TRP A 85 0.12 -7.97 10.86
N ALA A 86 -0.09 -7.41 12.05
CA ALA A 86 -0.61 -8.17 13.18
C ALA A 86 -2.05 -8.61 12.95
N GLU A 87 -2.84 -7.80 12.23
CA GLU A 87 -4.23 -8.11 11.90
C GLU A 87 -4.37 -8.88 10.59
N ARG A 88 -3.47 -8.61 9.64
CA ARG A 88 -3.60 -9.12 8.27
C ARG A 88 -2.19 -9.41 7.72
N ALA A 89 -1.70 -10.62 8.05
CA ALA A 89 -0.34 -11.02 7.68
C ALA A 89 -0.22 -11.28 6.17
N PRO A 90 0.69 -10.59 5.46
CA PRO A 90 0.91 -10.86 4.05
C PRO A 90 1.79 -12.08 3.83
N ALA A 91 1.60 -12.75 2.69
CA ALA A 91 2.52 -13.79 2.24
C ALA A 91 3.79 -13.17 1.66
N ALA A 92 3.67 -11.97 1.08
CA ALA A 92 4.81 -11.20 0.56
C ALA A 92 4.45 -9.72 0.54
N VAL A 93 5.48 -8.89 0.50
CA VAL A 93 5.37 -7.43 0.43
C VAL A 93 6.20 -6.93 -0.74
N ILE A 94 5.61 -6.07 -1.56
CA ILE A 94 6.30 -5.40 -2.66
C ILE A 94 6.30 -3.90 -2.36
N VAL A 95 7.45 -3.31 -2.40
CA VAL A 95 7.64 -1.88 -2.18
C VAL A 95 8.28 -1.21 -3.38
#